data_98728c208bbb1b2683e3c917eb22c53f
#
_entry.id   98728c208bbb1b2683e3c917eb22c53f
#
_cell.length_a   1.000
_cell.length_b   1.000
_cell.length_c   1.000
_cell.angle_alpha   90.00
_cell.angle_beta   90.00
_cell.angle_gamma   90.00
#
_symmetry.space_group_name_H-M   'P 1'
#
loop_
_entity.id
_entity.type
_entity.pdbx_description
1 polymer ?
#
loop_
_entity_poly.entity_id
_entity_poly.type
_entity_poly.pdbx_seq_one_letter_code
_entity_poly.pdbx_strand_id
1 'polypeptide(L)'
;QALERALEAASAHDSSVTTTFLHLGDHRISFADGRPADAYGDDTQKVLEQVTTADMYLIATPIFRASFTGALKNLLDHIAVEDMMGKACGLIGMGATDHHYLTVDTQLRPVLAWFGAHLVPGQVYLQSQHFQDGNLAEPKAIAGLEALGRSVVSLHKSLSGSGESAGPPPLAAG
;
A
#
# COMPACT_ATOMS: atom_id res chain seq x y z
N GLN A 1 -2.41 14.09 0.20
CA GLN A 1 -1.27 14.74 -0.48
C GLN A 1 -0.15 13.76 -0.85
N ALA A 2 0.49 13.03 0.11
CA ALA A 2 1.63 12.16 -0.21
C ALA A 2 1.22 11.02 -1.14
N LEU A 3 0.18 10.28 -0.80
CA LEU A 3 -0.33 9.19 -1.64
C LEU A 3 -0.84 9.71 -2.99
N GLU A 4 -1.55 10.84 -2.99
CA GLU A 4 -2.04 11.49 -4.22
C GLU A 4 -0.89 11.83 -5.16
N ARG A 5 0.23 12.38 -4.66
CA ARG A 5 1.42 12.67 -5.47
C ARG A 5 1.99 11.41 -6.14
N ALA A 6 2.05 10.31 -5.41
CA ALA A 6 2.53 9.04 -5.97
C ALA A 6 1.53 8.46 -7.00
N LEU A 7 0.21 8.58 -6.77
CA LEU A 7 -0.83 8.17 -7.71
C LEU A 7 -0.82 9.00 -8.99
N GLU A 8 -0.66 10.33 -8.88
CA GLU A 8 -0.50 11.23 -10.04
C GLU A 8 0.71 10.82 -10.89
N ALA A 9 1.84 10.53 -10.25
CA ALA A 9 3.05 10.09 -10.95
C ALA A 9 2.88 8.71 -11.62
N ALA A 10 2.12 7.80 -11.02
CA ALA A 10 1.79 6.51 -11.60
C ALA A 10 0.95 6.68 -12.89
N SER A 11 -0.12 7.46 -12.84
CA SER A 11 -0.97 7.75 -14.00
C SER A 11 -0.24 8.54 -15.09
N ALA A 12 0.64 9.47 -14.71
CA ALA A 12 1.45 10.22 -15.68
C ALA A 12 2.53 9.35 -16.35
N HIS A 13 3.01 8.30 -15.65
CA HIS A 13 3.99 7.35 -16.20
C HIS A 13 3.38 6.42 -17.24
N ASP A 14 2.13 6.05 -17.08
CA ASP A 14 1.37 5.23 -18.01
C ASP A 14 -0.09 5.66 -18.05
N SER A 15 -0.54 6.16 -19.19
CA SER A 15 -1.91 6.64 -19.39
C SER A 15 -3.00 5.56 -19.33
N SER A 16 -2.63 4.28 -19.36
CA SER A 16 -3.57 3.16 -19.17
C SER A 16 -3.88 2.91 -17.68
N VAL A 17 -3.09 3.48 -16.77
CA VAL A 17 -3.27 3.33 -15.33
C VAL A 17 -4.39 4.24 -14.84
N THR A 18 -5.42 3.65 -14.29
CA THR A 18 -6.46 4.36 -13.51
C THR A 18 -6.15 4.23 -12.03
N THR A 19 -6.33 5.30 -11.28
CA THR A 19 -6.04 5.31 -9.84
C THR A 19 -7.31 5.50 -9.02
N THR A 20 -7.42 4.78 -7.92
CA THR A 20 -8.46 4.95 -6.91
C THR A 20 -7.81 5.29 -5.59
N PHE A 21 -8.24 6.37 -4.95
CA PHE A 21 -7.79 6.76 -3.62
C PHE A 21 -8.78 6.23 -2.58
N LEU A 22 -8.29 5.42 -1.65
CA LEU A 22 -9.05 4.90 -0.52
C LEU A 22 -8.47 5.45 0.78
N HIS A 23 -9.25 6.19 1.55
CA HIS A 23 -8.88 6.65 2.88
C HIS A 23 -9.66 5.88 3.94
N LEU A 24 -8.96 5.05 4.74
CA LEU A 24 -9.61 4.15 5.71
C LEU A 24 -10.43 4.89 6.79
N GLY A 25 -10.07 6.15 7.08
CA GLY A 25 -10.81 6.97 8.03
C GLY A 25 -12.21 7.39 7.58
N ASP A 26 -12.52 7.26 6.28
CA ASP A 26 -13.83 7.61 5.71
C ASP A 26 -14.80 6.43 5.70
N HIS A 27 -14.36 5.26 6.18
CA HIS A 27 -15.11 4.01 6.14
C HIS A 27 -15.21 3.36 7.52
N ARG A 28 -16.34 2.69 7.75
CA ARG A 28 -16.53 1.84 8.92
C ARG A 28 -16.22 0.40 8.51
N ILE A 29 -15.12 -0.12 9.01
CA ILE A 29 -14.67 -1.48 8.76
C ILE A 29 -14.63 -2.20 10.12
N SER A 30 -15.53 -3.16 10.31
CA SER A 30 -15.54 -3.99 11.52
C SER A 30 -14.25 -4.79 11.68
N PHE A 31 -13.92 -5.17 12.90
CA PHE A 31 -12.78 -6.06 13.12
C PHE A 31 -13.02 -7.41 12.48
N ALA A 32 -11.98 -7.92 11.81
CA ALA A 32 -12.01 -9.23 11.20
C ALA A 32 -12.22 -10.32 12.27
N ASP A 33 -13.27 -11.09 12.12
CA ASP A 33 -13.62 -12.21 13.01
C ASP A 33 -13.91 -13.52 12.27
N GLY A 34 -13.58 -13.54 10.96
CA GLY A 34 -13.68 -14.72 10.10
C GLY A 34 -15.03 -14.94 9.43
N ARG A 35 -16.02 -14.06 9.64
CA ARG A 35 -17.27 -14.13 8.88
C ARG A 35 -17.07 -13.49 7.47
N PRO A 36 -17.95 -13.83 6.50
CA PRO A 36 -17.87 -13.24 5.16
C PRO A 36 -18.14 -11.72 5.18
N ALA A 37 -17.60 -11.00 4.21
CA ALA A 37 -17.59 -9.54 4.17
C ALA A 37 -18.99 -8.91 4.18
N ASP A 38 -19.95 -9.52 3.53
CA ASP A 38 -21.36 -9.08 3.46
C ASP A 38 -22.11 -9.20 4.80
N ALA A 39 -21.61 -10.03 5.71
CA ALA A 39 -22.23 -10.24 7.02
C ALA A 39 -21.91 -9.15 8.05
N TYR A 40 -20.97 -8.22 7.76
CA TYR A 40 -20.63 -7.14 8.70
C TYR A 40 -21.68 -6.01 8.72
N GLY A 41 -22.37 -5.77 7.59
CA GLY A 41 -23.43 -4.76 7.50
C GLY A 41 -22.92 -3.30 7.60
N ASP A 42 -21.65 -3.10 7.30
CA ASP A 42 -20.98 -1.79 7.24
C ASP A 42 -20.23 -1.63 5.90
N ASP A 43 -19.17 -0.79 5.83
CA ASP A 43 -18.43 -0.55 4.59
C ASP A 43 -17.44 -1.67 4.24
N THR A 44 -17.31 -2.73 5.05
CA THR A 44 -16.29 -3.78 4.90
C THR A 44 -16.33 -4.40 3.50
N GLN A 45 -17.49 -4.87 3.05
CA GLN A 45 -17.62 -5.49 1.73
C GLN A 45 -17.22 -4.52 0.61
N LYS A 46 -17.75 -3.30 0.63
CA LYS A 46 -17.47 -2.27 -0.39
C LYS A 46 -15.98 -1.93 -0.47
N VAL A 47 -15.32 -1.82 0.68
CA VAL A 47 -13.88 -1.54 0.75
C VAL A 47 -13.07 -2.71 0.21
N LEU A 48 -13.42 -3.93 0.58
CA LEU A 48 -12.75 -5.12 0.06
C LEU A 48 -12.91 -5.26 -1.45
N GLU A 49 -14.09 -5.03 -2.00
CA GLU A 49 -14.31 -5.03 -3.46
C GLU A 49 -13.38 -4.04 -4.18
N GLN A 50 -13.19 -2.83 -3.63
CA GLN A 50 -12.27 -1.84 -4.20
C GLN A 50 -10.80 -2.28 -4.11
N VAL A 51 -10.41 -2.91 -3.01
CA VAL A 51 -9.02 -3.33 -2.79
C VAL A 51 -8.70 -4.56 -3.63
N THR A 52 -9.54 -5.58 -3.64
CA THR A 52 -9.24 -6.86 -4.30
C THR A 52 -9.24 -6.75 -5.83
N THR A 53 -10.00 -5.81 -6.39
CA THR A 53 -10.03 -5.55 -7.85
C THR A 53 -8.82 -4.76 -8.37
N ALA A 54 -8.01 -4.16 -7.51
CA ALA A 54 -6.83 -3.40 -7.93
C ALA A 54 -5.71 -4.34 -8.40
N ASP A 55 -4.99 -3.96 -9.46
CA ASP A 55 -3.87 -4.73 -10.03
C ASP A 55 -2.55 -4.46 -9.31
N MET A 56 -2.42 -3.32 -8.63
CA MET A 56 -1.22 -2.89 -7.90
C MET A 56 -1.58 -1.90 -6.79
N TYR A 57 -0.68 -1.72 -5.84
CA TYR A 57 -0.96 -0.94 -4.64
C TYR A 57 0.12 0.10 -4.33
N LEU A 58 -0.33 1.27 -3.90
CA LEU A 58 0.45 2.23 -3.13
C LEU A 58 -0.16 2.31 -1.73
N ILE A 59 0.56 1.85 -0.73
CA ILE A 59 0.06 1.75 0.65
C ILE A 59 0.75 2.80 1.52
N ALA A 60 -0.04 3.72 2.07
CA ALA A 60 0.43 4.75 2.97
C ALA A 60 -0.12 4.54 4.38
N THR A 61 0.73 4.67 5.39
CA THR A 61 0.34 4.51 6.79
C THR A 61 1.10 5.47 7.70
N PRO A 62 0.43 6.13 8.65
CA PRO A 62 1.15 6.73 9.77
C PRO A 62 1.76 5.64 10.65
N ILE A 63 2.87 5.99 11.30
CA ILE A 63 3.57 5.10 12.24
C ILE A 63 3.12 5.42 13.65
N PHE A 64 2.40 4.50 14.26
CA PHE A 64 1.95 4.57 15.65
C PHE A 64 2.61 3.47 16.47
N ARG A 65 3.29 3.87 17.57
CA ARG A 65 3.92 2.92 18.50
C ARG A 65 4.85 1.93 17.79
N ALA A 66 5.71 2.46 16.92
CA ALA A 66 6.71 1.71 16.14
C ALA A 66 6.14 0.65 15.18
N SER A 67 4.90 0.83 14.70
CA SER A 67 4.28 -0.03 13.71
C SER A 67 3.31 0.74 12.81
N PHE A 68 2.86 0.11 11.73
CA PHE A 68 1.74 0.60 10.93
C PHE A 68 0.43 0.54 11.73
N THR A 69 -0.60 1.25 11.26
CA THR A 69 -1.83 1.40 12.04
C THR A 69 -2.64 0.12 12.17
N GLY A 70 -3.35 -0.02 13.31
CA GLY A 70 -4.32 -1.09 13.50
C GLY A 70 -5.44 -1.08 12.46
N ALA A 71 -5.83 0.09 11.95
CA ALA A 71 -6.82 0.19 10.86
C ALA A 71 -6.32 -0.48 9.58
N LEU A 72 -5.05 -0.26 9.20
CA LEU A 72 -4.46 -0.95 8.05
C LEU A 72 -4.33 -2.46 8.31
N LYS A 73 -3.91 -2.86 9.53
CA LYS A 73 -3.82 -4.28 9.88
C LYS A 73 -5.19 -4.95 9.81
N ASN A 74 -6.23 -4.30 10.33
CA ASN A 74 -7.59 -4.81 10.26
C ASN A 74 -8.07 -5.00 8.80
N LEU A 75 -7.80 -4.04 7.91
CA LEU A 75 -8.10 -4.22 6.48
C LEU A 75 -7.38 -5.44 5.91
N LEU A 76 -6.07 -5.59 6.19
CA LEU A 76 -5.27 -6.72 5.70
C LEU A 76 -5.79 -8.07 6.23
N ASP A 77 -6.36 -8.11 7.44
CA ASP A 77 -6.93 -9.33 8.03
C ASP A 77 -8.23 -9.79 7.34
N HIS A 78 -8.88 -8.93 6.57
CA HIS A 78 -10.04 -9.28 5.75
C HIS A 78 -9.68 -9.79 4.34
N ILE A 79 -8.46 -9.52 3.85
CA ILE A 79 -8.07 -9.81 2.47
C ILE A 79 -7.61 -11.26 2.36
N ALA A 80 -8.11 -11.99 1.37
CA ALA A 80 -7.61 -13.32 1.06
C ALA A 80 -6.19 -13.23 0.42
N VAL A 81 -5.36 -14.26 0.65
CA VAL A 81 -3.98 -14.28 0.15
C VAL A 81 -3.94 -14.13 -1.37
N GLU A 82 -4.84 -14.82 -2.05
CA GLU A 82 -4.96 -14.85 -3.51
C GLU A 82 -5.23 -13.46 -4.11
N ASP A 83 -5.90 -12.60 -3.36
CA ASP A 83 -6.26 -11.23 -3.81
C ASP A 83 -5.06 -10.27 -3.86
N MET A 84 -3.98 -10.56 -3.14
CA MET A 84 -2.76 -9.75 -3.15
C MET A 84 -1.56 -10.46 -3.77
N MET A 85 -1.63 -11.77 -3.91
CA MET A 85 -0.52 -12.57 -4.43
C MET A 85 -0.13 -12.11 -5.85
N GLY A 86 1.18 -11.92 -6.06
CA GLY A 86 1.73 -11.51 -7.36
C GLY A 86 1.57 -10.03 -7.70
N LYS A 87 0.84 -9.25 -6.89
CA LYS A 87 0.60 -7.82 -7.18
C LYS A 87 1.77 -6.94 -6.73
N ALA A 88 2.05 -5.89 -7.51
CA ALA A 88 3.11 -4.93 -7.20
C ALA A 88 2.67 -3.94 -6.12
N CYS A 89 3.54 -3.68 -5.13
CA CYS A 89 3.25 -2.78 -4.01
C CYS A 89 4.38 -1.77 -3.77
N GLY A 90 4.02 -0.50 -3.54
CA GLY A 90 4.89 0.55 -3.04
C GLY A 90 4.46 1.02 -1.65
N LEU A 91 5.42 1.40 -0.79
CA LEU A 91 5.18 1.70 0.61
C LEU A 91 5.53 3.14 0.97
N ILE A 92 4.64 3.78 1.74
CA ILE A 92 4.82 5.12 2.27
C ILE A 92 4.55 5.08 3.78
N GLY A 93 5.52 5.52 4.56
CA GLY A 93 5.37 5.70 6.00
C GLY A 93 5.40 7.17 6.39
N MET A 94 4.67 7.55 7.43
CA MET A 94 4.76 8.87 8.04
C MET A 94 4.90 8.74 9.55
N GLY A 95 6.00 9.26 10.09
CA GLY A 95 6.26 9.26 11.53
C GLY A 95 6.71 10.62 12.03
N ALA A 96 6.77 10.75 13.35
CA ALA A 96 7.14 12.01 14.00
C ALA A 96 8.66 12.27 14.01
N THR A 97 9.48 11.21 13.93
CA THR A 97 10.95 11.31 14.09
C THR A 97 11.66 10.31 13.17
N ASP A 98 12.96 10.51 12.97
CA ASP A 98 13.82 9.62 12.18
C ASP A 98 13.93 8.20 12.74
N HIS A 99 13.68 8.00 14.03
CA HIS A 99 13.79 6.68 14.69
C HIS A 99 12.85 5.61 14.08
N HIS A 100 11.84 6.03 13.34
CA HIS A 100 10.83 5.15 12.78
C HIS A 100 10.97 4.91 11.27
N TYR A 101 12.03 5.40 10.63
CA TYR A 101 12.14 5.33 9.16
C TYR A 101 12.16 3.90 8.60
N LEU A 102 12.68 2.93 9.37
CA LEU A 102 12.68 1.50 8.99
C LEU A 102 11.38 0.76 9.35
N THR A 103 10.43 1.40 10.02
CA THR A 103 9.24 0.71 10.53
C THR A 103 8.42 0.06 9.43
N VAL A 104 8.28 0.73 8.29
CA VAL A 104 7.54 0.16 7.14
C VAL A 104 8.24 -1.09 6.62
N ASP A 105 9.58 -1.07 6.53
CA ASP A 105 10.37 -2.20 6.05
C ASP A 105 10.39 -3.38 7.03
N THR A 106 10.36 -3.11 8.33
CA THR A 106 10.48 -4.14 9.36
C THR A 106 9.13 -4.68 9.86
N GLN A 107 8.05 -3.92 9.70
CA GLN A 107 6.73 -4.28 10.21
C GLN A 107 5.71 -4.55 9.10
N LEU A 108 5.60 -3.68 8.09
CA LEU A 108 4.58 -3.82 7.03
C LEU A 108 5.08 -4.70 5.87
N ARG A 109 6.33 -4.51 5.42
CA ARG A 109 6.89 -5.30 4.31
C ARG A 109 6.81 -6.81 4.54
N PRO A 110 7.15 -7.37 5.73
CA PRO A 110 7.01 -8.81 5.98
C PRO A 110 5.56 -9.30 5.87
N VAL A 111 4.59 -8.51 6.31
CA VAL A 111 3.17 -8.86 6.20
C VAL A 111 2.74 -8.96 4.73
N LEU A 112 3.12 -7.99 3.91
CA LEU A 112 2.79 -8.02 2.47
C LEU A 112 3.57 -9.11 1.72
N ALA A 113 4.81 -9.38 2.12
CA ALA A 113 5.58 -10.52 1.59
C ALA A 113 4.92 -11.86 1.93
N TRP A 114 4.28 -11.97 3.10
CA TRP A 114 3.51 -13.15 3.47
C TRP A 114 2.30 -13.37 2.53
N PHE A 115 1.68 -12.30 2.03
CA PHE A 115 0.66 -12.38 0.97
C PHE A 115 1.23 -12.75 -0.41
N GLY A 116 2.55 -12.81 -0.57
CA GLY A 116 3.17 -13.02 -1.88
C GLY A 116 3.15 -11.78 -2.78
N ALA A 117 2.96 -10.58 -2.22
CA ALA A 117 3.05 -9.35 -2.98
C ALA A 117 4.50 -9.02 -3.34
N HIS A 118 4.70 -8.42 -4.52
CA HIS A 118 6.00 -7.94 -4.99
C HIS A 118 6.22 -6.49 -4.59
N LEU A 119 7.22 -6.25 -3.77
CA LEU A 119 7.45 -4.93 -3.16
C LEU A 119 8.56 -4.17 -3.87
N VAL A 120 8.28 -2.92 -4.24
CA VAL A 120 9.34 -2.01 -4.68
C VAL A 120 10.42 -1.93 -3.60
N PRO A 121 11.73 -2.06 -3.95
CA PRO A 121 12.81 -2.11 -2.95
C PRO A 121 12.85 -0.92 -2.00
N GLY A 122 12.69 0.30 -2.54
CA GLY A 122 12.66 1.52 -1.73
C GLY A 122 11.27 1.83 -1.17
N GLN A 123 11.25 2.53 -0.06
CA GLN A 123 10.06 3.14 0.53
C GLN A 123 10.22 4.65 0.63
N VAL A 124 9.13 5.38 0.82
CA VAL A 124 9.19 6.81 1.16
C VAL A 124 8.76 7.00 2.60
N TYR A 125 9.63 7.61 3.40
CA TYR A 125 9.33 7.97 4.78
C TYR A 125 9.19 9.48 4.92
N LEU A 126 8.07 9.90 5.49
CA LEU A 126 7.72 11.29 5.66
C LEU A 126 7.70 11.67 7.14
N GLN A 127 7.92 12.96 7.39
CA GLN A 127 7.85 13.57 8.72
C GLN A 127 7.15 14.93 8.62
N SER A 128 6.71 15.47 9.75
CA SER A 128 6.05 16.78 9.80
C SER A 128 6.89 17.90 9.18
N GLN A 129 8.22 17.82 9.31
CA GLN A 129 9.15 18.81 8.73
C GLN A 129 9.17 18.84 7.19
N HIS A 130 8.66 17.81 6.52
CA HIS A 130 8.53 17.79 5.06
C HIS A 130 7.32 18.58 4.55
N PHE A 131 6.50 19.09 5.48
CA PHE A 131 5.30 19.87 5.18
C PHE A 131 5.47 21.31 5.66
N GLN A 132 5.00 22.26 4.85
CA GLN A 132 4.94 23.68 5.17
C GLN A 132 3.48 24.15 5.02
N ASP A 133 2.95 24.77 6.05
CA ASP A 133 1.54 25.20 6.08
C ASP A 133 0.53 24.10 5.69
N GLY A 134 0.82 22.86 6.12
CA GLY A 134 0.01 21.68 5.80
C GLY A 134 0.21 21.10 4.40
N ASN A 135 1.09 21.67 3.59
CA ASN A 135 1.39 21.19 2.24
C ASN A 135 2.74 20.50 2.19
N LEU A 136 2.82 19.40 1.44
CA LEU A 136 4.09 18.71 1.20
C LEU A 136 5.02 19.62 0.39
N ALA A 137 6.16 20.02 0.97
CA ALA A 137 7.04 21.03 0.44
C ALA A 137 8.49 20.54 0.23
N GLU A 138 8.91 19.45 0.87
CA GLU A 138 10.29 18.94 0.77
C GLU A 138 10.54 18.32 -0.62
N PRO A 139 11.45 18.90 -1.44
CA PRO A 139 11.65 18.45 -2.82
C PRO A 139 12.11 16.99 -2.95
N LYS A 140 12.94 16.50 -2.01
CA LYS A 140 13.39 15.10 -2.02
C LYS A 140 12.26 14.14 -1.71
N ALA A 141 11.37 14.50 -0.79
CA ALA A 141 10.18 13.70 -0.47
C ALA A 141 9.23 13.63 -1.67
N ILE A 142 8.99 14.77 -2.34
CA ILE A 142 8.16 14.83 -3.55
C ILE A 142 8.76 13.95 -4.65
N ALA A 143 10.04 14.11 -4.96
CA ALA A 143 10.73 13.30 -5.97
C ALA A 143 10.72 11.81 -5.62
N GLY A 144 10.85 11.46 -4.34
CA GLY A 144 10.74 10.08 -3.83
C GLY A 144 9.36 9.48 -4.06
N LEU A 145 8.30 10.21 -3.76
CA LEU A 145 6.92 9.77 -3.99
C LEU A 145 6.62 9.57 -5.48
N GLU A 146 7.06 10.49 -6.32
CA GLU A 146 6.91 10.38 -7.76
C GLU A 146 7.70 9.18 -8.33
N ALA A 147 8.92 8.95 -7.84
CA ALA A 147 9.71 7.79 -8.22
C ALA A 147 9.03 6.48 -7.77
N LEU A 148 8.46 6.45 -6.57
CA LEU A 148 7.74 5.29 -6.05
C LEU A 148 6.52 4.96 -6.92
N GLY A 149 5.71 5.95 -7.28
CA GLY A 149 4.56 5.76 -8.18
C GLY A 149 4.96 5.15 -9.52
N ARG A 150 5.98 5.70 -10.18
CA ARG A 150 6.53 5.15 -11.42
C ARG A 150 7.08 3.73 -11.25
N SER A 151 7.75 3.46 -10.13
CA SER A 151 8.36 2.16 -9.86
C SER A 151 7.33 1.04 -9.68
N VAL A 152 6.20 1.33 -9.04
CA VAL A 152 5.12 0.35 -8.88
C VAL A 152 4.55 -0.04 -10.23
N VAL A 153 4.29 0.92 -11.11
CA VAL A 153 3.80 0.66 -12.48
C VAL A 153 4.82 -0.16 -13.27
N SER A 154 6.11 0.21 -13.22
CA SER A 154 7.18 -0.50 -13.92
C SER A 154 7.33 -1.95 -13.41
N LEU A 155 7.23 -2.15 -12.09
CA LEU A 155 7.28 -3.48 -11.49
C LEU A 155 6.08 -4.32 -11.94
N HIS A 156 4.86 -3.77 -11.87
CA HIS A 156 3.65 -4.45 -12.34
C HIS A 156 3.78 -4.91 -13.80
N LYS A 157 4.24 -4.03 -14.70
CA LYS A 157 4.47 -4.39 -16.11
C LYS A 157 5.49 -5.52 -16.29
N SER A 158 6.56 -5.49 -15.51
CA SER A 158 7.61 -6.53 -15.56
C SER A 158 7.07 -7.89 -15.12
N LEU A 159 6.20 -7.92 -14.10
CA LEU A 159 5.56 -9.14 -13.61
C LEU A 159 4.54 -9.68 -14.63
N SER A 160 3.72 -8.81 -15.21
CA SER A 160 2.68 -9.19 -16.17
C SER A 160 3.25 -9.69 -17.50
N GLY A 161 4.47 -9.28 -17.87
CA GLY A 161 5.12 -9.63 -19.14
C GLY A 161 5.90 -10.95 -19.12
N SER A 162 6.23 -11.50 -17.97
CA SER A 162 7.11 -12.67 -17.86
C SER A 162 6.40 -14.02 -18.06
N GLY A 163 5.09 -14.09 -17.79
CA GLY A 163 4.33 -15.35 -17.81
C GLY A 163 4.77 -16.39 -16.78
N GLU A 164 5.83 -16.11 -16.05
CA GLU A 164 6.40 -16.96 -15.01
C GLU A 164 6.25 -16.31 -13.64
N SER A 165 6.06 -17.11 -12.61
CA SER A 165 6.09 -16.61 -11.22
C SER A 165 7.49 -16.07 -10.91
N ALA A 166 7.56 -14.87 -10.33
CA ALA A 166 8.83 -14.24 -9.92
C ALA A 166 9.50 -14.92 -8.72
N GLY A 167 9.03 -16.10 -8.33
CA GLY A 167 9.59 -16.90 -7.24
C GLY A 167 8.68 -18.06 -6.83
N PRO A 168 9.05 -18.84 -5.83
CA PRO A 168 8.18 -19.88 -5.28
C PRO A 168 6.91 -19.23 -4.69
N PRO A 169 5.76 -19.94 -4.70
CA PRO A 169 4.55 -19.46 -4.07
C PRO A 169 4.77 -19.23 -2.57
N PRO A 170 4.11 -18.24 -1.96
CA PRO A 170 4.15 -18.06 -0.52
C PRO A 170 3.60 -19.30 0.19
N LEU A 171 4.15 -19.62 1.37
CA LEU A 171 3.70 -20.77 2.17
C LEU A 171 2.19 -20.73 2.49
N ALA A 172 1.63 -19.54 2.55
CA ALA A 172 0.19 -19.32 2.80
C ALA A 172 -0.71 -19.71 1.60
N ALA A 173 -0.15 -19.95 0.41
CA ALA A 173 -0.89 -20.35 -0.79
C ALA A 173 -0.93 -21.87 -1.00
N GLY A 174 -0.50 -22.68 -0.01
CA GLY A 174 -0.45 -24.15 -0.05
C GLY A 174 -1.60 -24.80 0.70
#